data_e7248899020735bea42c3449afa514a2
#
_entry.id   e7248899020735bea42c3449afa514a2
#
_cell.length_a   1.000
_cell.length_b   1.000
_cell.length_c   1.000
_cell.angle_alpha   90.00
_cell.angle_beta   90.00
_cell.angle_gamma   90.00
#
_symmetry.space_group_name_H-M   'P 1'
#
loop_
_entity.id
_entity.type
_entity.pdbx_description
1 polymer ?
#
loop_
_entity_poly.entity_id
_entity_poly.type
_entity_poly.pdbx_seq_one_letter_code
_entity_poly.pdbx_strand_id
1 'polypeptide(L)'
;IPVARKLVDYIVQRHDHPYIPGADVPEFNYLSPTRRETAAVHNIGGDNLPVVIAARLDGDMDFNPQFMPDYIYTGRSIPKQLPEGMQCIIDADVWMEHSNGGTEPDNAWPAFKGDQLPFLSSCGASLKFLFITYMGLNDEAIACLKYHPEVVLISQSNHPNRLGEQRALVHQMMKEGLKNPVAFFEHYAESELENLQIKAAADMGALIFDGLCDGILLFNQGETISGKVVDATAFGILQAGRVRTSKTEYISCPGCGRTLYDLESTIARIKAATGHLKGLKIGIMGCIVNGPGEMADADYGYVGAGRGKISLYKKKECIEKNIPEEEAVEKLIELIRDNGDYIEK
;
A
#
# COMPACT_ATOMS: atom_id res chain seq x y z
N ILE A 1 14.51 14.31 13.29
CA ILE A 1 13.93 15.67 13.50
C ILE A 1 13.51 16.30 12.16
N PRO A 2 14.33 16.36 11.07
CA PRO A 2 13.91 17.01 9.82
C PRO A 2 12.64 16.37 9.21
N VAL A 3 12.58 15.06 9.07
CA VAL A 3 11.42 14.31 8.54
C VAL A 3 10.15 14.58 9.36
N ALA A 4 10.25 14.53 10.70
CA ALA A 4 9.12 14.83 11.58
C ALA A 4 8.61 16.26 11.41
N ARG A 5 9.51 17.23 11.19
CA ARG A 5 9.11 18.62 10.91
C ARG A 5 8.38 18.75 9.59
N LYS A 6 8.90 18.15 8.50
CA LYS A 6 8.21 18.12 7.20
C LYS A 6 6.80 17.54 7.30
N LEU A 7 6.64 16.46 8.06
CA LEU A 7 5.32 15.85 8.29
C LEU A 7 4.38 16.81 9.04
N VAL A 8 4.86 17.43 10.14
CA VAL A 8 4.06 18.39 10.93
C VAL A 8 3.67 19.58 10.05
N ASP A 9 4.62 20.17 9.33
CA ASP A 9 4.37 21.32 8.46
C ASP A 9 3.33 20.98 7.38
N TYR A 10 3.38 19.77 6.80
CA TYR A 10 2.41 19.32 5.83
C TYR A 10 1.01 19.12 6.42
N ILE A 11 0.92 18.51 7.60
CA ILE A 11 -0.36 18.28 8.27
C ILE A 11 -0.98 19.60 8.76
N VAL A 12 -0.19 20.51 9.29
CA VAL A 12 -0.67 21.82 9.80
C VAL A 12 -1.30 22.65 8.69
N GLN A 13 -0.75 22.62 7.47
CA GLN A 13 -1.35 23.33 6.34
C GLN A 13 -2.81 22.91 6.06
N ARG A 14 -3.22 21.70 6.46
CA ARG A 14 -4.62 21.26 6.31
C ARG A 14 -5.56 21.91 7.31
N HIS A 15 -5.07 22.34 8.46
CA HIS A 15 -5.88 22.99 9.49
C HIS A 15 -6.47 24.32 9.03
N ASP A 16 -5.84 24.98 8.05
CA ASP A 16 -6.35 26.21 7.44
C ASP A 16 -7.58 25.92 6.54
N HIS A 17 -7.87 24.64 6.29
CA HIS A 17 -8.99 24.21 5.49
C HIS A 17 -9.92 23.29 6.32
N PRO A 18 -11.17 23.71 6.55
CA PRO A 18 -12.10 22.93 7.36
C PRO A 18 -12.35 21.54 6.74
N TYR A 19 -12.53 20.55 7.60
CA TYR A 19 -12.97 19.24 7.16
C TYR A 19 -14.38 19.32 6.56
N ILE A 20 -14.62 18.56 5.50
CA ILE A 20 -15.95 18.26 5.07
C ILE A 20 -16.57 17.35 6.12
N PRO A 21 -17.69 17.73 6.75
CA PRO A 21 -18.32 16.88 7.75
C PRO A 21 -18.80 15.59 7.08
N GLY A 22 -18.25 14.47 7.53
CA GLY A 22 -18.72 13.15 7.12
C GLY A 22 -20.13 12.85 7.65
N ALA A 23 -20.79 11.87 7.05
CA ALA A 23 -22.02 11.33 7.59
C ALA A 23 -21.80 10.75 8.99
N ASP A 24 -22.80 10.78 9.84
CA ASP A 24 -22.77 10.06 11.10
C ASP A 24 -22.89 8.54 10.83
N VAL A 25 -21.91 7.79 11.30
CA VAL A 25 -21.81 6.34 11.18
C VAL A 25 -21.61 5.76 12.56
N PRO A 26 -22.69 5.42 13.29
CA PRO A 26 -22.62 4.98 14.68
C PRO A 26 -21.71 3.75 14.93
N GLU A 27 -21.59 2.87 13.93
CA GLU A 27 -20.77 1.68 14.02
C GLU A 27 -19.27 1.97 13.83
N PHE A 28 -18.92 3.16 13.37
CA PHE A 28 -17.51 3.53 13.13
C PHE A 28 -16.88 4.07 14.41
N ASN A 29 -15.84 3.39 14.89
CA ASN A 29 -15.13 3.78 16.10
C ASN A 29 -13.66 4.14 15.79
N TYR A 30 -13.32 5.42 15.83
CA TYR A 30 -11.95 5.91 15.60
C TYR A 30 -10.90 5.39 16.60
N LEU A 31 -11.31 5.00 17.80
CA LEU A 31 -10.40 4.47 18.82
C LEU A 31 -10.10 2.98 18.65
N SER A 32 -10.96 2.27 17.94
CA SER A 32 -10.80 0.86 17.63
C SER A 32 -11.37 0.57 16.24
N PRO A 33 -10.75 1.10 15.18
CA PRO A 33 -11.26 0.93 13.82
C PRO A 33 -11.16 -0.54 13.42
N THR A 34 -12.19 -1.01 12.73
CA THR A 34 -12.22 -2.31 12.07
C THR A 34 -12.29 -2.11 10.57
N ARG A 35 -11.77 -3.07 9.81
CA ARG A 35 -11.88 -3.01 8.35
C ARG A 35 -13.36 -2.95 7.94
N ARG A 36 -13.69 -1.98 7.08
CA ARG A 36 -15.01 -1.85 6.49
C ARG A 36 -15.36 -3.10 5.69
N GLU A 37 -16.56 -3.61 5.88
CA GLU A 37 -17.07 -4.71 5.08
C GLU A 37 -17.40 -4.22 3.67
N THR A 38 -16.84 -4.85 2.65
CA THR A 38 -17.03 -4.55 1.24
C THR A 38 -17.36 -5.81 0.44
N ALA A 39 -17.96 -5.65 -0.73
CA ALA A 39 -18.11 -6.74 -1.69
C ALA A 39 -16.74 -7.18 -2.21
N ALA A 40 -16.56 -8.47 -2.47
CA ALA A 40 -15.41 -8.95 -3.23
C ALA A 40 -15.70 -8.79 -4.73
N VAL A 41 -14.89 -7.98 -5.41
CA VAL A 41 -14.97 -7.74 -6.86
C VAL A 41 -13.63 -8.16 -7.46
N HIS A 42 -13.59 -9.32 -8.11
CA HIS A 42 -12.36 -9.98 -8.50
C HIS A 42 -11.41 -10.13 -7.29
N ASN A 43 -10.21 -9.54 -7.34
CA ASN A 43 -9.24 -9.54 -6.24
C ASN A 43 -9.28 -8.26 -5.40
N ILE A 44 -10.35 -7.45 -5.48
CA ILE A 44 -10.49 -6.17 -4.76
C ILE A 44 -11.64 -6.27 -3.75
N GLY A 45 -11.45 -5.74 -2.55
CA GLY A 45 -12.48 -5.73 -1.50
C GLY A 45 -12.70 -7.10 -0.85
N GLY A 46 -13.73 -7.23 -0.03
CA GLY A 46 -13.97 -8.41 0.79
C GLY A 46 -12.78 -8.72 1.68
N ASP A 47 -12.38 -9.99 1.72
CA ASP A 47 -11.22 -10.46 2.48
C ASP A 47 -9.89 -10.33 1.72
N ASN A 48 -9.91 -9.80 0.49
CA ASN A 48 -8.69 -9.60 -0.28
C ASN A 48 -7.79 -8.54 0.33
N LEU A 49 -6.47 -8.66 0.09
CA LEU A 49 -5.52 -7.61 0.45
C LEU A 49 -5.76 -6.36 -0.40
N PRO A 50 -5.53 -5.15 0.14
CA PRO A 50 -5.64 -3.92 -0.64
C PRO A 50 -4.73 -3.96 -1.87
N VAL A 51 -5.28 -3.61 -3.04
CA VAL A 51 -4.56 -3.61 -4.32
C VAL A 51 -3.71 -2.35 -4.50
N VAL A 52 -2.65 -2.46 -5.29
CA VAL A 52 -1.87 -1.33 -5.81
C VAL A 52 -2.21 -1.13 -7.27
N ILE A 53 -2.68 0.06 -7.61
CA ILE A 53 -2.93 0.51 -8.97
C ILE A 53 -1.83 1.50 -9.33
N ALA A 54 -1.03 1.21 -10.35
CA ALA A 54 0.00 2.10 -10.85
C ALA A 54 -0.52 2.96 -12.00
N ALA A 55 -0.28 4.27 -11.98
CA ALA A 55 -0.57 5.12 -13.13
C ALA A 55 0.58 5.07 -14.14
N ARG A 56 0.27 4.80 -15.40
CA ARG A 56 1.22 4.70 -16.53
C ARG A 56 0.69 5.48 -17.75
N LEU A 57 0.39 6.76 -17.54
CA LEU A 57 -0.19 7.63 -18.57
C LEU A 57 0.80 7.99 -19.68
N ASP A 58 2.09 7.89 -19.39
CA ASP A 58 3.22 8.11 -20.30
C ASP A 58 3.65 6.85 -21.07
N GLY A 59 3.05 5.70 -20.74
CA GLY A 59 3.38 4.41 -21.36
C GLY A 59 4.64 3.74 -20.80
N ASP A 60 5.21 4.25 -19.70
CA ASP A 60 6.32 3.59 -19.01
C ASP A 60 5.89 2.23 -18.46
N MET A 61 6.53 1.14 -18.92
CA MET A 61 6.27 -0.23 -18.50
C MET A 61 7.48 -0.83 -17.74
N ASP A 62 8.33 0.02 -17.16
CA ASP A 62 9.42 -0.41 -16.27
C ASP A 62 8.87 -0.67 -14.86
N PHE A 63 8.94 -1.92 -14.42
CA PHE A 63 8.45 -2.36 -13.12
C PHE A 63 9.58 -2.96 -12.28
N ASN A 64 9.45 -2.83 -10.97
CA ASN A 64 10.28 -3.56 -10.04
C ASN A 64 9.65 -4.93 -9.77
N PRO A 65 10.31 -6.07 -10.09
CA PRO A 65 9.74 -7.40 -9.88
C PRO A 65 9.30 -7.69 -8.43
N GLN A 66 9.90 -7.02 -7.45
CA GLN A 66 9.52 -7.16 -6.04
C GLN A 66 8.21 -6.43 -5.71
N PHE A 67 7.87 -5.37 -6.46
CA PHE A 67 6.74 -4.48 -6.21
C PHE A 67 5.88 -4.36 -7.47
N MET A 68 5.41 -5.51 -7.99
CA MET A 68 4.53 -5.56 -9.15
C MET A 68 3.13 -5.07 -8.76
N PRO A 69 2.61 -3.99 -9.37
CA PRO A 69 1.23 -3.56 -9.18
C PRO A 69 0.24 -4.64 -9.61
N ASP A 70 -0.94 -4.65 -9.01
CA ASP A 70 -2.02 -5.56 -9.40
C ASP A 70 -2.71 -5.06 -10.68
N TYR A 71 -2.82 -3.74 -10.82
CA TYR A 71 -3.41 -3.05 -11.95
C TYR A 71 -2.54 -1.90 -12.40
N ILE A 72 -2.65 -1.56 -13.70
CA ILE A 72 -2.12 -0.31 -14.23
C ILE A 72 -3.25 0.52 -14.82
N TYR A 73 -3.26 1.82 -14.55
CA TYR A 73 -4.14 2.77 -15.21
C TYR A 73 -3.37 3.51 -16.30
N THR A 74 -3.78 3.36 -17.55
CA THR A 74 -3.10 3.89 -18.72
C THR A 74 -3.93 4.94 -19.48
N GLY A 75 -5.08 5.34 -18.91
CA GLY A 75 -5.96 6.32 -19.55
C GLY A 75 -6.46 5.83 -20.90
N ARG A 76 -6.10 6.51 -21.97
CA ARG A 76 -6.58 6.19 -23.34
C ARG A 76 -5.72 5.16 -24.09
N SER A 77 -4.62 4.70 -23.50
CA SER A 77 -3.69 3.79 -24.16
C SER A 77 -3.95 2.34 -23.76
N ILE A 78 -4.11 1.44 -24.73
CA ILE A 78 -4.16 0.00 -24.48
C ILE A 78 -2.76 -0.56 -24.70
N PRO A 79 -2.08 -1.09 -23.67
CA PRO A 79 -0.77 -1.68 -23.79
C PRO A 79 -0.81 -2.92 -24.70
N LYS A 80 0.15 -3.05 -25.61
CA LYS A 80 0.26 -4.22 -26.48
C LYS A 80 0.61 -5.50 -25.72
N GLN A 81 1.29 -5.36 -24.60
CA GLN A 81 1.73 -6.48 -23.76
C GLN A 81 1.77 -6.03 -22.32
N LEU A 82 1.26 -6.87 -21.43
CA LEU A 82 1.30 -6.69 -19.99
C LEU A 82 2.17 -7.79 -19.37
N PRO A 83 2.87 -7.52 -18.26
CA PRO A 83 3.46 -8.56 -17.43
C PRO A 83 2.42 -9.60 -17.03
N GLU A 84 2.87 -10.84 -16.82
CA GLU A 84 1.99 -11.94 -16.40
C GLU A 84 1.24 -11.59 -15.09
N GLY A 85 -0.06 -11.82 -15.06
CA GLY A 85 -0.93 -11.56 -13.91
C GLY A 85 -1.32 -10.09 -13.71
N MET A 86 -0.77 -9.15 -14.49
CA MET A 86 -1.14 -7.75 -14.42
C MET A 86 -2.36 -7.44 -15.29
N GLN A 87 -3.22 -6.54 -14.81
CA GLN A 87 -4.43 -6.12 -15.50
C GLN A 87 -4.38 -4.61 -15.77
N CYS A 88 -5.03 -4.18 -16.85
CA CYS A 88 -5.06 -2.80 -17.28
C CYS A 88 -6.42 -2.16 -16.93
N ILE A 89 -6.40 -0.89 -16.59
CA ILE A 89 -7.56 -0.01 -16.44
C ILE A 89 -7.43 1.07 -17.51
N ILE A 90 -8.44 1.22 -18.36
CA ILE A 90 -8.47 2.22 -19.43
C ILE A 90 -9.73 3.06 -19.35
N ASP A 91 -9.71 4.25 -19.93
CA ASP A 91 -10.88 5.13 -20.00
C ASP A 91 -12.07 4.38 -20.66
N ALA A 92 -13.26 4.54 -20.08
CA ALA A 92 -14.43 3.78 -20.49
C ALA A 92 -14.85 4.01 -21.94
N ASP A 93 -14.66 5.20 -22.49
CA ASP A 93 -14.93 5.48 -23.91
C ASP A 93 -14.05 4.64 -24.84
N VAL A 94 -12.76 4.50 -24.52
CA VAL A 94 -11.84 3.66 -25.28
C VAL A 94 -12.21 2.18 -25.16
N TRP A 95 -12.54 1.73 -23.95
CA TRP A 95 -12.95 0.35 -23.71
C TRP A 95 -14.24 0.00 -24.51
N MET A 96 -15.23 0.90 -24.48
CA MET A 96 -16.51 0.71 -25.20
C MET A 96 -16.34 0.74 -26.70
N GLU A 97 -15.46 1.60 -27.25
CA GLU A 97 -15.13 1.60 -28.68
C GLU A 97 -14.61 0.23 -29.14
N HIS A 98 -13.73 -0.39 -28.38
CA HIS A 98 -13.22 -1.73 -28.66
C HIS A 98 -14.28 -2.83 -28.51
N SER A 99 -15.06 -2.78 -27.44
CA SER A 99 -16.12 -3.76 -27.16
C SER A 99 -17.22 -3.73 -28.25
N ASN A 100 -17.62 -2.53 -28.70
CA ASN A 100 -18.58 -2.38 -29.79
C ASN A 100 -18.04 -2.88 -31.15
N GLY A 101 -16.72 -2.94 -31.31
CA GLY A 101 -16.06 -3.57 -32.44
C GLY A 101 -16.09 -5.12 -32.44
N GLY A 102 -16.71 -5.72 -31.41
CA GLY A 102 -16.93 -7.15 -31.27
C GLY A 102 -15.80 -7.90 -30.54
N THR A 103 -14.84 -7.20 -29.96
CA THR A 103 -13.75 -7.82 -29.20
C THR A 103 -13.52 -7.01 -27.92
N GLU A 104 -13.88 -7.56 -26.77
CA GLU A 104 -13.52 -6.95 -25.49
C GLU A 104 -11.98 -6.99 -25.36
N PRO A 105 -11.35 -5.91 -24.86
CA PRO A 105 -9.91 -5.92 -24.65
C PRO A 105 -9.53 -6.96 -23.59
N ASP A 106 -8.66 -7.89 -23.94
CA ASP A 106 -8.15 -8.88 -22.99
C ASP A 106 -7.41 -8.18 -21.82
N ASN A 107 -7.73 -8.58 -20.59
CA ASN A 107 -7.12 -8.06 -19.35
C ASN A 107 -7.22 -6.53 -19.19
N ALA A 108 -8.22 -5.88 -19.78
CA ALA A 108 -8.47 -4.45 -19.63
C ALA A 108 -9.89 -4.17 -19.15
N TRP A 109 -10.01 -3.28 -18.19
CA TRP A 109 -11.25 -2.93 -17.50
C TRP A 109 -11.59 -1.44 -17.68
N PRO A 110 -12.87 -1.10 -17.86
CA PRO A 110 -13.28 0.27 -18.08
C PRO A 110 -13.25 1.10 -16.79
N ALA A 111 -12.76 2.34 -16.92
CA ALA A 111 -12.83 3.36 -15.88
C ALA A 111 -13.74 4.50 -16.32
N PHE A 112 -14.82 4.69 -15.60
CA PHE A 112 -15.83 5.71 -15.81
C PHE A 112 -15.53 6.97 -14.98
N LYS A 113 -16.05 8.10 -15.41
CA LYS A 113 -16.11 9.36 -14.65
C LYS A 113 -17.56 9.64 -14.24
N GLY A 114 -17.76 10.58 -13.31
CA GLY A 114 -19.10 10.84 -12.76
C GLY A 114 -20.18 11.21 -13.79
N ASP A 115 -19.80 11.88 -14.88
CA ASP A 115 -20.68 12.23 -16.00
C ASP A 115 -21.04 11.04 -16.92
N GLN A 116 -20.40 9.89 -16.72
CA GLN A 116 -20.58 8.67 -17.52
C GLN A 116 -21.43 7.58 -16.82
N LEU A 117 -22.11 7.90 -15.72
CA LEU A 117 -22.96 6.95 -14.99
C LEU A 117 -23.99 6.20 -15.85
N PRO A 118 -24.69 6.83 -16.82
CA PRO A 118 -25.62 6.11 -17.68
C PRO A 118 -24.95 5.02 -18.52
N PHE A 119 -23.73 5.25 -18.97
CA PHE A 119 -22.96 4.28 -19.75
C PHE A 119 -22.42 3.14 -18.87
N LEU A 120 -22.05 3.44 -17.61
CA LEU A 120 -21.65 2.44 -16.63
C LEU A 120 -22.73 1.38 -16.43
N SER A 121 -24.01 1.80 -16.32
CA SER A 121 -25.15 0.91 -16.15
C SER A 121 -25.37 -0.02 -17.35
N SER A 122 -25.05 0.42 -18.56
CA SER A 122 -25.19 -0.38 -19.79
C SER A 122 -23.98 -1.25 -20.12
N CYS A 123 -22.85 -1.04 -19.45
CA CYS A 123 -21.61 -1.78 -19.68
C CYS A 123 -21.68 -3.18 -19.04
N GLY A 124 -21.40 -4.23 -19.82
CA GLY A 124 -21.43 -5.63 -19.39
C GLY A 124 -20.16 -6.13 -18.69
N ALA A 125 -19.12 -5.30 -18.53
CA ALA A 125 -17.88 -5.71 -17.89
C ALA A 125 -18.11 -6.19 -16.45
N SER A 126 -17.46 -7.30 -16.06
CA SER A 126 -17.58 -7.90 -14.71
C SER A 126 -16.79 -7.15 -13.63
N LEU A 127 -15.91 -6.24 -14.01
CA LEU A 127 -15.19 -5.31 -13.16
C LEU A 127 -15.22 -3.94 -13.84
N LYS A 128 -15.64 -2.94 -13.09
CA LYS A 128 -15.70 -1.55 -13.55
C LYS A 128 -15.09 -0.65 -12.51
N PHE A 129 -14.40 0.39 -12.94
CA PHE A 129 -13.88 1.43 -12.07
C PHE A 129 -14.66 2.72 -12.26
N LEU A 130 -14.88 3.47 -11.17
CA LEU A 130 -15.53 4.77 -11.21
C LEU A 130 -14.71 5.80 -10.45
N PHE A 131 -14.14 6.77 -11.15
CA PHE A 131 -13.52 7.94 -10.54
C PHE A 131 -14.60 8.86 -9.97
N ILE A 132 -14.54 9.11 -8.67
CA ILE A 132 -15.59 9.84 -7.96
C ILE A 132 -14.97 10.73 -6.85
N THR A 133 -15.56 11.92 -6.67
CA THR A 133 -15.32 12.79 -5.51
C THR A 133 -16.48 12.68 -4.52
N TYR A 134 -16.33 13.23 -3.32
CA TYR A 134 -17.43 13.29 -2.35
C TYR A 134 -18.68 13.97 -2.93
N MET A 135 -18.51 15.09 -3.63
CA MET A 135 -19.63 15.78 -4.27
C MET A 135 -20.23 15.01 -5.45
N GLY A 136 -19.46 14.13 -6.07
CA GLY A 136 -19.95 13.24 -7.14
C GLY A 136 -20.79 12.08 -6.63
N LEU A 137 -20.75 11.76 -5.33
CA LEU A 137 -21.59 10.74 -4.70
C LEU A 137 -22.97 11.31 -4.38
N ASN A 138 -23.69 11.75 -5.41
CA ASN A 138 -25.05 12.26 -5.35
C ASN A 138 -26.08 11.11 -5.38
N ASP A 139 -27.37 11.46 -5.28
CA ASP A 139 -28.47 10.48 -5.24
C ASP A 139 -28.50 9.56 -6.48
N GLU A 140 -28.16 10.07 -7.65
CA GLU A 140 -28.07 9.28 -8.89
C GLU A 140 -26.93 8.26 -8.83
N ALA A 141 -25.74 8.68 -8.37
CA ALA A 141 -24.60 7.80 -8.20
C ALA A 141 -24.88 6.74 -7.13
N ILE A 142 -25.49 7.12 -6.00
CA ILE A 142 -25.89 6.19 -4.95
C ILE A 142 -26.89 5.15 -5.48
N ALA A 143 -27.91 5.59 -6.22
CA ALA A 143 -28.88 4.69 -6.81
C ALA A 143 -28.21 3.72 -7.80
N CYS A 144 -27.33 4.23 -8.68
CA CYS A 144 -26.56 3.40 -9.61
C CYS A 144 -25.72 2.35 -8.88
N LEU A 145 -24.93 2.74 -7.88
CA LEU A 145 -24.02 1.86 -7.15
C LEU A 145 -24.74 0.76 -6.36
N LYS A 146 -25.96 1.01 -5.88
CA LYS A 146 -26.79 -0.02 -5.23
C LYS A 146 -27.14 -1.20 -6.15
N TYR A 147 -27.22 -0.95 -7.46
CA TYR A 147 -27.49 -1.98 -8.48
C TYR A 147 -26.22 -2.59 -9.10
N HIS A 148 -25.06 -1.96 -8.88
CA HIS A 148 -23.80 -2.34 -9.52
C HIS A 148 -22.70 -2.65 -8.47
N PRO A 149 -22.81 -3.78 -7.75
CA PRO A 149 -21.81 -4.17 -6.76
C PRO A 149 -20.42 -4.49 -7.35
N GLU A 150 -20.35 -4.75 -8.67
CA GLU A 150 -19.12 -4.98 -9.42
C GLU A 150 -18.30 -3.71 -9.69
N VAL A 151 -18.76 -2.55 -9.24
CA VAL A 151 -18.05 -1.28 -9.40
C VAL A 151 -17.10 -1.05 -8.24
N VAL A 152 -15.83 -0.82 -8.56
CA VAL A 152 -14.79 -0.35 -7.64
C VAL A 152 -14.67 1.17 -7.76
N LEU A 153 -14.77 1.88 -6.66
CA LEU A 153 -14.62 3.33 -6.65
C LEU A 153 -13.14 3.70 -6.59
N ILE A 154 -12.73 4.65 -7.43
CA ILE A 154 -11.45 5.35 -7.29
C ILE A 154 -11.78 6.73 -6.70
N SER A 155 -11.61 6.84 -5.39
CA SER A 155 -11.87 8.08 -4.66
C SER A 155 -10.79 9.10 -4.96
N GLN A 156 -11.17 10.23 -5.52
CA GLN A 156 -10.28 11.35 -5.79
C GLN A 156 -10.73 12.61 -5.05
N SER A 157 -9.80 13.52 -4.78
CA SER A 157 -10.10 14.76 -4.10
C SER A 157 -9.35 15.93 -4.75
N ASN A 158 -10.06 17.03 -4.95
CA ASN A 158 -9.51 18.32 -5.29
C ASN A 158 -9.53 19.30 -4.09
N HIS A 159 -9.99 18.83 -2.93
CA HIS A 159 -10.04 19.63 -1.72
C HIS A 159 -8.64 19.79 -1.10
N PRO A 160 -8.27 20.95 -0.53
CA PRO A 160 -6.98 21.10 0.16
C PRO A 160 -6.80 20.10 1.31
N ASN A 161 -7.87 19.72 2.00
CA ASN A 161 -7.89 18.63 2.97
C ASN A 161 -8.45 17.34 2.32
N ARG A 162 -7.63 16.70 1.48
CA ARG A 162 -7.99 15.50 0.71
C ARG A 162 -8.44 14.36 1.60
N LEU A 163 -7.70 14.10 2.65
CA LEU A 163 -8.01 13.07 3.64
C LEU A 163 -9.44 13.22 4.22
N GLY A 164 -9.81 14.45 4.57
CA GLY A 164 -11.15 14.74 5.10
C GLY A 164 -12.25 14.47 4.08
N GLU A 165 -12.05 14.87 2.83
CA GLU A 165 -13.03 14.66 1.76
C GLU A 165 -13.19 13.17 1.43
N GLN A 166 -12.09 12.44 1.29
CA GLN A 166 -12.13 11.00 0.98
C GLN A 166 -12.72 10.18 2.13
N ARG A 167 -12.44 10.56 3.37
CA ARG A 167 -13.09 9.97 4.55
C ARG A 167 -14.60 10.22 4.54
N ALA A 168 -15.03 11.45 4.23
CA ALA A 168 -16.44 11.82 4.15
C ALA A 168 -17.17 11.02 3.06
N LEU A 169 -16.53 10.78 1.91
CA LEU A 169 -17.07 9.93 0.85
C LEU A 169 -17.38 8.53 1.38
N VAL A 170 -16.42 7.89 2.06
CA VAL A 170 -16.62 6.52 2.55
C VAL A 170 -17.65 6.47 3.67
N HIS A 171 -17.68 7.46 4.57
CA HIS A 171 -18.70 7.54 5.60
C HIS A 171 -20.12 7.71 4.99
N GLN A 172 -20.27 8.49 3.92
CA GLN A 172 -21.53 8.58 3.21
C GLN A 172 -21.92 7.23 2.58
N MET A 173 -20.95 6.53 1.98
CA MET A 173 -21.18 5.17 1.45
C MET A 173 -21.65 4.21 2.55
N MET A 174 -21.03 4.24 3.73
CA MET A 174 -21.43 3.40 4.86
C MET A 174 -22.85 3.71 5.32
N LYS A 175 -23.19 4.99 5.44
CA LYS A 175 -24.55 5.44 5.78
C LYS A 175 -25.58 4.95 4.77
N GLU A 176 -25.25 4.95 3.48
CA GLU A 176 -26.13 4.49 2.39
C GLU A 176 -26.14 2.96 2.22
N GLY A 177 -25.34 2.22 3.00
CA GLY A 177 -25.23 0.76 2.92
C GLY A 177 -24.50 0.26 1.67
N LEU A 178 -23.70 1.13 1.00
CA LEU A 178 -22.93 0.75 -0.19
C LEU A 178 -21.74 -0.12 0.22
N LYS A 179 -21.61 -1.29 -0.40
CA LYS A 179 -20.53 -2.26 -0.16
C LYS A 179 -19.45 -2.25 -1.24
N ASN A 180 -19.54 -1.33 -2.19
CA ASN A 180 -18.53 -1.20 -3.25
C ASN A 180 -17.15 -0.98 -2.67
N PRO A 181 -16.10 -1.67 -3.16
CA PRO A 181 -14.71 -1.44 -2.74
C PRO A 181 -14.24 -0.03 -3.11
N VAL A 182 -13.28 0.50 -2.35
CA VAL A 182 -12.72 1.83 -2.58
C VAL A 182 -11.20 1.77 -2.66
N ALA A 183 -10.64 2.24 -3.78
CA ALA A 183 -9.24 2.58 -3.92
C ALA A 183 -9.05 4.10 -3.79
N PHE A 184 -8.12 4.53 -2.96
CA PHE A 184 -7.81 5.96 -2.78
C PHE A 184 -6.79 6.43 -3.81
N PHE A 185 -7.14 7.49 -4.53
CA PHE A 185 -6.26 8.12 -5.51
C PHE A 185 -5.64 9.39 -4.94
N GLU A 186 -4.30 9.45 -4.98
CA GLU A 186 -3.53 10.64 -4.65
C GLU A 186 -2.57 10.99 -5.77
N HIS A 187 -2.53 12.29 -6.09
CA HIS A 187 -1.69 12.86 -7.13
C HIS A 187 -0.77 13.93 -6.55
N TYR A 188 0.51 13.79 -6.85
CA TYR A 188 1.57 14.71 -6.44
C TYR A 188 2.42 15.14 -7.65
N ALA A 189 3.27 16.16 -7.42
CA ALA A 189 4.27 16.64 -8.36
C ALA A 189 5.58 16.92 -7.59
N GLU A 190 6.07 15.90 -6.88
CA GLU A 190 7.25 16.00 -6.03
C GLU A 190 8.51 15.64 -6.82
N SER A 191 9.58 16.41 -6.61
CA SER A 191 10.90 16.12 -7.16
C SER A 191 11.79 15.32 -6.21
N GLU A 192 11.48 15.34 -4.91
CA GLU A 192 12.20 14.61 -3.87
C GLU A 192 11.36 13.43 -3.35
N LEU A 193 11.97 12.25 -3.35
CA LEU A 193 11.31 11.01 -2.89
C LEU A 193 10.82 11.11 -1.43
N GLU A 194 11.61 11.71 -0.52
CA GLU A 194 11.23 11.87 0.88
C GLU A 194 9.93 12.69 1.02
N ASN A 195 9.77 13.74 0.22
CA ASN A 195 8.56 14.57 0.25
C ASN A 195 7.34 13.79 -0.26
N LEU A 196 7.49 13.05 -1.37
CA LEU A 196 6.44 12.16 -1.87
C LEU A 196 6.01 11.15 -0.80
N GLN A 197 6.97 10.47 -0.17
CA GLN A 197 6.71 9.47 0.86
C GLN A 197 5.98 10.05 2.07
N ILE A 198 6.41 11.22 2.56
CA ILE A 198 5.79 11.88 3.70
C ILE A 198 4.34 12.27 3.39
N LYS A 199 4.11 12.93 2.25
CA LYS A 199 2.77 13.41 1.85
C LYS A 199 1.82 12.25 1.58
N ALA A 200 2.23 11.29 0.76
CA ALA A 200 1.41 10.13 0.42
C ALA A 200 1.09 9.27 1.65
N ALA A 201 2.07 9.04 2.54
CA ALA A 201 1.82 8.30 3.78
C ALA A 201 0.88 9.05 4.74
N ALA A 202 0.97 10.39 4.79
CA ALA A 202 0.09 11.21 5.62
C ALA A 202 -1.36 11.24 5.10
N ASP A 203 -1.56 11.23 3.77
CA ASP A 203 -2.90 11.27 3.17
C ASP A 203 -3.55 9.87 3.18
N MET A 204 -2.86 8.85 2.71
CA MET A 204 -3.41 7.49 2.58
C MET A 204 -3.36 6.70 3.89
N GLY A 205 -2.30 6.89 4.69
CA GLY A 205 -2.07 6.08 5.89
C GLY A 205 -3.19 6.18 6.91
N ALA A 206 -3.77 7.36 7.12
CA ALA A 206 -4.88 7.53 8.04
C ALA A 206 -6.13 6.75 7.58
N LEU A 207 -6.45 6.75 6.28
CA LEU A 207 -7.57 6.00 5.71
C LEU A 207 -7.36 4.48 5.81
N ILE A 208 -6.10 4.04 5.71
CA ILE A 208 -5.71 2.63 5.92
C ILE A 208 -5.92 2.25 7.38
N PHE A 209 -5.45 3.07 8.34
CA PHE A 209 -5.65 2.81 9.77
C PHE A 209 -7.12 2.88 10.18
N ASP A 210 -7.93 3.70 9.53
CA ASP A 210 -9.39 3.72 9.73
C ASP A 210 -10.09 2.47 9.16
N GLY A 211 -9.37 1.58 8.46
CA GLY A 211 -9.93 0.36 7.86
C GLY A 211 -10.79 0.60 6.63
N LEU A 212 -10.64 1.74 5.97
CA LEU A 212 -11.51 2.16 4.86
C LEU A 212 -10.99 1.80 3.46
N CYS A 213 -9.77 1.20 3.37
CA CYS A 213 -8.99 1.08 2.14
C CYS A 213 -9.05 -0.34 1.56
N ASP A 214 -9.50 -0.48 0.31
CA ASP A 214 -9.42 -1.71 -0.48
C ASP A 214 -8.35 -1.62 -1.59
N GLY A 215 -7.76 -0.46 -1.82
CA GLY A 215 -6.67 -0.25 -2.76
C GLY A 215 -6.15 1.18 -2.74
N ILE A 216 -5.00 1.38 -3.35
CA ILE A 216 -4.41 2.70 -3.54
C ILE A 216 -3.94 2.89 -4.98
N LEU A 217 -4.15 4.11 -5.50
CA LEU A 217 -3.61 4.60 -6.74
C LEU A 217 -2.74 5.81 -6.41
N LEU A 218 -1.43 5.64 -6.46
CA LEU A 218 -0.48 6.72 -6.24
C LEU A 218 0.11 7.17 -7.57
N PHE A 219 0.01 8.46 -7.86
CA PHE A 219 0.58 9.08 -9.04
C PHE A 219 1.48 10.24 -8.65
N ASN A 220 2.66 10.31 -9.22
CA ASN A 220 3.54 11.46 -9.10
C ASN A 220 3.88 11.97 -10.50
N GLN A 221 3.48 13.20 -10.79
CA GLN A 221 3.76 13.85 -12.07
C GLN A 221 5.20 14.36 -12.09
N GLY A 222 5.90 14.09 -13.19
CA GLY A 222 7.29 14.53 -13.41
C GLY A 222 8.24 13.36 -13.61
N GLU A 223 9.42 13.66 -14.11
CA GLU A 223 10.42 12.67 -14.55
C GLU A 223 11.45 12.31 -13.47
N THR A 224 11.48 13.06 -12.36
CA THR A 224 12.53 12.94 -11.33
C THR A 224 12.39 11.66 -10.50
N ILE A 225 11.15 11.20 -10.27
CA ILE A 225 10.84 9.99 -9.52
C ILE A 225 10.18 9.01 -10.48
N SER A 226 10.87 7.93 -10.82
CA SER A 226 10.37 6.93 -11.78
C SER A 226 9.14 6.19 -11.26
N GLY A 227 8.29 5.70 -12.18
CA GLY A 227 7.06 4.97 -11.86
C GLY A 227 7.29 3.79 -10.90
N LYS A 228 8.36 3.01 -11.11
CA LYS A 228 8.71 1.90 -10.20
C LYS A 228 9.04 2.31 -8.76
N VAL A 229 9.53 3.54 -8.55
CA VAL A 229 9.79 4.09 -7.21
C VAL A 229 8.49 4.56 -6.57
N VAL A 230 7.56 5.10 -7.36
CA VAL A 230 6.20 5.44 -6.92
C VAL A 230 5.46 4.17 -6.48
N ASP A 231 5.53 3.09 -7.27
CA ASP A 231 4.93 1.79 -6.93
C ASP A 231 5.50 1.24 -5.62
N ALA A 232 6.84 1.25 -5.49
CA ALA A 232 7.50 0.80 -4.25
C ALA A 232 7.08 1.64 -3.02
N THR A 233 6.79 2.94 -3.22
CA THR A 233 6.25 3.81 -2.18
C THR A 233 4.84 3.38 -1.79
N ALA A 234 3.96 3.09 -2.77
CA ALA A 234 2.61 2.60 -2.53
C ALA A 234 2.61 1.29 -1.72
N PHE A 235 3.41 0.29 -2.13
CA PHE A 235 3.60 -0.94 -1.36
C PHE A 235 4.15 -0.68 0.04
N GLY A 236 5.08 0.26 0.18
CA GLY A 236 5.64 0.67 1.47
C GLY A 236 4.60 1.25 2.42
N ILE A 237 3.65 2.05 1.92
CA ILE A 237 2.54 2.61 2.69
C ILE A 237 1.61 1.50 3.19
N LEU A 238 1.19 0.57 2.31
CA LEU A 238 0.34 -0.57 2.70
C LEU A 238 1.02 -1.47 3.73
N GLN A 239 2.34 -1.69 3.61
CA GLN A 239 3.10 -2.47 4.57
C GLN A 239 3.26 -1.75 5.92
N ALA A 240 3.50 -0.44 5.92
CA ALA A 240 3.55 0.34 7.15
C ALA A 240 2.20 0.33 7.89
N GLY A 241 1.09 0.33 7.14
CA GLY A 241 -0.27 0.14 7.65
C GLY A 241 -0.60 -1.30 8.06
N ARG A 242 0.30 -2.25 7.85
CA ARG A 242 0.14 -3.70 8.16
C ARG A 242 -1.05 -4.38 7.45
N VAL A 243 -1.50 -3.80 6.34
CA VAL A 243 -2.63 -4.36 5.56
C VAL A 243 -2.17 -5.22 4.37
N ARG A 244 -0.91 -5.03 3.92
CA ARG A 244 -0.30 -5.86 2.87
C ARG A 244 1.21 -5.92 3.04
N THR A 245 1.76 -7.12 3.19
CA THR A 245 3.20 -7.34 3.30
C THR A 245 3.81 -7.61 1.92
N SER A 246 4.82 -6.84 1.54
CA SER A 246 5.47 -6.92 0.22
C SER A 246 6.96 -7.25 0.28
N LYS A 247 7.58 -7.09 1.46
CA LYS A 247 9.01 -7.35 1.71
C LYS A 247 9.22 -7.81 3.14
N THR A 248 10.44 -8.20 3.47
CA THR A 248 10.85 -8.49 4.85
C THR A 248 10.67 -7.27 5.74
N GLU A 249 10.08 -7.44 6.92
CA GLU A 249 9.99 -6.43 7.97
C GLU A 249 11.22 -6.54 8.88
N TYR A 250 11.80 -5.41 9.24
CA TYR A 250 12.95 -5.38 10.16
C TYR A 250 12.61 -4.59 11.41
N ILE A 251 12.84 -5.23 12.55
CA ILE A 251 12.71 -4.60 13.87
C ILE A 251 14.13 -4.39 14.37
N SER A 252 14.60 -3.15 14.39
CA SER A 252 15.94 -2.82 14.86
C SER A 252 15.92 -1.84 16.02
N CYS A 253 16.79 -2.04 17.01
CA CYS A 253 16.97 -1.05 18.06
C CYS A 253 17.71 0.19 17.51
N PRO A 254 17.51 1.38 18.12
CA PRO A 254 18.18 2.60 17.67
C PRO A 254 19.69 2.66 17.97
N GLY A 255 20.24 1.64 18.62
CA GLY A 255 21.59 1.62 19.13
C GLY A 255 21.76 2.44 20.41
N CYS A 256 22.60 1.97 21.32
CA CYS A 256 22.94 2.67 22.54
C CYS A 256 24.35 2.26 22.99
N GLY A 257 24.85 2.79 24.12
CA GLY A 257 26.17 2.43 24.64
C GLY A 257 26.37 0.94 25.01
N ARG A 258 25.33 0.14 24.92
CA ARG A 258 25.35 -1.33 25.09
C ARG A 258 25.42 -2.10 23.77
N THR A 259 25.39 -1.42 22.63
CA THR A 259 25.57 -2.03 21.32
C THR A 259 27.02 -2.49 21.18
N LEU A 260 27.24 -3.75 20.84
CA LEU A 260 28.51 -4.42 20.92
C LEU A 260 29.17 -4.72 19.57
N TYR A 261 28.53 -4.25 18.48
CA TYR A 261 28.96 -4.42 17.09
C TYR A 261 28.52 -3.24 16.25
N ASP A 262 28.98 -3.14 15.01
CA ASP A 262 28.50 -2.12 14.05
C ASP A 262 27.09 -2.46 13.57
N LEU A 263 26.10 -1.86 14.25
CA LEU A 263 24.69 -2.12 14.02
C LEU A 263 24.25 -1.68 12.60
N GLU A 264 24.74 -0.55 12.12
CA GLU A 264 24.31 0.03 10.84
C GLU A 264 24.78 -0.83 9.66
N SER A 265 26.06 -1.20 9.62
CA SER A 265 26.60 -2.07 8.58
C SER A 265 25.98 -3.48 8.61
N THR A 266 25.71 -4.00 9.81
CA THR A 266 25.07 -5.31 9.98
C THR A 266 23.63 -5.29 9.49
N ILE A 267 22.85 -4.25 9.81
CA ILE A 267 21.49 -4.06 9.27
C ILE A 267 21.53 -4.04 7.73
N ALA A 268 22.48 -3.30 7.13
CA ALA A 268 22.60 -3.23 5.68
C ALA A 268 22.90 -4.61 5.06
N ARG A 269 23.82 -5.40 5.64
CA ARG A 269 24.16 -6.76 5.20
C ARG A 269 22.96 -7.71 5.29
N ILE A 270 22.26 -7.73 6.42
CA ILE A 270 21.06 -8.56 6.61
C ILE A 270 19.96 -8.17 5.61
N LYS A 271 19.70 -6.88 5.44
CA LYS A 271 18.70 -6.39 4.46
C LYS A 271 19.05 -6.79 3.03
N ALA A 272 20.32 -6.71 2.64
CA ALA A 272 20.77 -7.11 1.30
C ALA A 272 20.54 -8.61 1.04
N ALA A 273 20.71 -9.44 2.06
CA ALA A 273 20.58 -10.89 1.96
C ALA A 273 19.12 -11.39 2.07
N THR A 274 18.26 -10.69 2.81
CA THR A 274 16.93 -11.20 3.19
C THR A 274 15.76 -10.32 2.73
N GLY A 275 15.99 -9.17 2.09
CA GLY A 275 14.94 -8.19 1.75
C GLY A 275 13.85 -8.72 0.82
N HIS A 276 14.10 -9.80 0.10
CA HIS A 276 13.14 -10.47 -0.80
C HIS A 276 12.23 -11.48 -0.10
N LEU A 277 12.50 -11.83 1.16
CA LEU A 277 11.73 -12.82 1.93
C LEU A 277 10.42 -12.20 2.44
N LYS A 278 9.41 -12.17 1.58
CA LYS A 278 8.11 -11.57 1.90
C LYS A 278 7.47 -12.24 3.11
N GLY A 279 6.95 -11.43 4.02
CA GLY A 279 6.21 -11.90 5.19
C GLY A 279 7.06 -12.20 6.41
N LEU A 280 8.39 -12.34 6.28
CA LEU A 280 9.26 -12.52 7.43
C LEU A 280 9.50 -11.23 8.19
N LYS A 281 9.62 -11.37 9.52
CA LYS A 281 10.04 -10.30 10.44
C LYS A 281 11.37 -10.69 11.06
N ILE A 282 12.40 -9.86 10.88
CA ILE A 282 13.75 -10.09 11.40
C ILE A 282 14.08 -9.02 12.41
N GLY A 283 14.34 -9.45 13.66
CA GLY A 283 14.81 -8.58 14.73
C GLY A 283 16.33 -8.42 14.68
N ILE A 284 16.86 -7.19 14.73
CA ILE A 284 18.30 -6.90 14.74
C ILE A 284 18.57 -6.01 15.96
N MET A 285 19.11 -6.62 17.01
CA MET A 285 19.22 -6.00 18.33
C MET A 285 20.67 -5.85 18.78
N GLY A 286 21.07 -4.67 19.17
CA GLY A 286 22.42 -4.33 19.60
C GLY A 286 22.90 -5.06 20.87
N CYS A 287 21.98 -5.50 21.74
CA CYS A 287 22.31 -6.20 22.98
C CYS A 287 21.20 -7.13 23.47
N ILE A 288 21.57 -8.11 24.31
CA ILE A 288 20.67 -9.11 24.90
C ILE A 288 19.72 -8.52 25.98
N VAL A 289 20.00 -7.33 26.50
CA VAL A 289 19.28 -6.80 27.67
C VAL A 289 17.81 -6.52 27.35
N ASN A 290 17.54 -5.75 26.30
CA ASN A 290 16.20 -5.42 25.86
C ASN A 290 15.80 -6.15 24.56
N GLY A 291 16.80 -6.59 23.80
CA GLY A 291 16.62 -7.13 22.45
C GLY A 291 15.56 -8.22 22.34
N PRO A 292 15.60 -9.28 23.17
CA PRO A 292 14.60 -10.36 23.09
C PRO A 292 13.16 -9.88 23.35
N GLY A 293 12.99 -8.87 24.21
CA GLY A 293 11.67 -8.27 24.48
C GLY A 293 11.19 -7.37 23.35
N GLU A 294 12.09 -6.54 22.79
CA GLU A 294 11.76 -5.60 21.72
C GLU A 294 11.48 -6.29 20.37
N MET A 295 12.03 -7.48 20.15
CA MET A 295 11.79 -8.30 18.96
C MET A 295 10.82 -9.46 19.19
N ALA A 296 9.98 -9.41 20.21
CA ALA A 296 9.09 -10.51 20.60
C ALA A 296 8.16 -11.00 19.47
N ASP A 297 7.87 -10.13 18.50
CA ASP A 297 7.04 -10.42 17.31
C ASP A 297 7.87 -10.82 16.08
N ALA A 298 9.20 -10.87 16.19
CA ALA A 298 10.06 -11.28 15.10
C ALA A 298 10.05 -12.80 14.91
N ASP A 299 10.10 -13.26 13.65
CA ASP A 299 10.24 -14.67 13.34
C ASP A 299 11.68 -15.15 13.61
N TYR A 300 12.65 -14.30 13.28
CA TYR A 300 14.08 -14.52 13.50
C TYR A 300 14.74 -13.33 14.19
N GLY A 301 15.75 -13.60 14.99
CA GLY A 301 16.47 -12.56 15.73
C GLY A 301 17.98 -12.68 15.63
N TYR A 302 18.65 -11.54 15.40
CA TYR A 302 20.10 -11.34 15.46
C TYR A 302 20.39 -10.40 16.62
N VAL A 303 20.99 -10.91 17.68
CA VAL A 303 21.11 -10.22 18.97
C VAL A 303 22.55 -10.19 19.47
N GLY A 304 23.10 -9.01 19.74
CA GLY A 304 24.41 -8.85 20.36
C GLY A 304 24.46 -9.51 21.74
N ALA A 305 25.31 -10.51 21.90
CA ALA A 305 25.49 -11.28 23.15
C ALA A 305 26.71 -10.89 23.97
N GLY A 306 27.71 -10.32 23.31
CA GLY A 306 28.97 -9.88 23.88
C GLY A 306 29.81 -9.22 22.79
N ARG A 307 31.01 -8.73 23.16
CA ARG A 307 31.94 -8.11 22.19
C ARG A 307 32.34 -9.12 21.11
N GLY A 308 32.00 -8.88 19.84
CA GLY A 308 32.22 -9.80 18.72
C GLY A 308 31.43 -11.12 18.81
N LYS A 309 30.37 -11.16 19.61
CA LYS A 309 29.53 -12.34 19.85
C LYS A 309 28.05 -12.04 19.60
N ILE A 310 27.42 -12.90 18.85
CA ILE A 310 25.99 -12.80 18.47
C ILE A 310 25.24 -14.05 18.95
N SER A 311 23.98 -13.89 19.28
CA SER A 311 23.04 -15.00 19.48
C SER A 311 21.93 -14.91 18.46
N LEU A 312 21.54 -16.06 17.90
CA LEU A 312 20.43 -16.17 16.94
C LEU A 312 19.18 -16.73 17.62
N TYR A 313 18.07 -16.19 17.24
CA TYR A 313 16.75 -16.55 17.78
C TYR A 313 15.81 -16.98 16.67
N LYS A 314 14.94 -17.94 16.98
CA LYS A 314 13.71 -18.21 16.25
C LYS A 314 12.53 -17.87 17.15
N LYS A 315 11.76 -16.86 16.80
CA LYS A 315 10.76 -16.26 17.68
C LYS A 315 11.39 -15.86 19.03
N LYS A 316 10.92 -16.44 20.14
CA LYS A 316 11.44 -16.16 21.49
C LYS A 316 12.55 -17.12 21.94
N GLU A 317 12.83 -18.16 21.17
CA GLU A 317 13.79 -19.20 21.51
C GLU A 317 15.20 -18.85 20.98
N CYS A 318 16.19 -18.92 21.88
CA CYS A 318 17.58 -18.74 21.48
C CYS A 318 18.12 -20.07 20.92
N ILE A 319 18.37 -20.12 19.62
CA ILE A 319 18.80 -21.32 18.90
C ILE A 319 20.31 -21.55 19.02
N GLU A 320 21.10 -20.48 18.81
CA GLU A 320 22.55 -20.57 18.87
C GLU A 320 23.15 -19.35 19.59
N LYS A 321 24.11 -19.57 20.45
CA LYS A 321 24.75 -18.55 21.29
C LYS A 321 26.22 -18.37 20.97
N ASN A 322 26.73 -17.17 21.22
CA ASN A 322 28.15 -16.84 21.14
C ASN A 322 28.79 -17.10 19.77
N ILE A 323 28.04 -16.93 18.70
CA ILE A 323 28.53 -17.02 17.33
C ILE A 323 29.48 -15.85 17.07
N PRO A 324 30.64 -16.06 16.41
CA PRO A 324 31.47 -14.96 15.95
C PRO A 324 30.71 -14.02 15.04
N GLU A 325 30.86 -12.71 15.21
CA GLU A 325 30.16 -11.68 14.44
C GLU A 325 30.31 -11.86 12.93
N GLU A 326 31.52 -12.25 12.49
CA GLU A 326 31.83 -12.48 11.08
C GLU A 326 31.02 -13.60 10.42
N GLU A 327 30.59 -14.61 11.18
CA GLU A 327 29.83 -15.77 10.72
C GLU A 327 28.29 -15.60 10.91
N ALA A 328 27.93 -14.66 11.75
CA ALA A 328 26.56 -14.64 12.30
C ALA A 328 25.47 -14.27 11.26
N VAL A 329 25.80 -13.52 10.20
CA VAL A 329 24.86 -13.21 9.13
C VAL A 329 24.60 -14.43 8.26
N GLU A 330 25.63 -15.17 7.88
CA GLU A 330 25.55 -16.41 7.12
C GLU A 330 24.75 -17.46 7.91
N LYS A 331 25.01 -17.60 9.21
CA LYS A 331 24.27 -18.51 10.09
C LYS A 331 22.79 -18.11 10.28
N LEU A 332 22.48 -16.80 10.27
CA LEU A 332 21.09 -16.35 10.25
C LEU A 332 20.38 -16.82 8.96
N ILE A 333 21.04 -16.71 7.83
CA ILE A 333 20.51 -17.16 6.53
C ILE A 333 20.32 -18.68 6.52
N GLU A 334 21.27 -19.44 7.04
CA GLU A 334 21.18 -20.89 7.22
C GLU A 334 19.98 -21.25 8.12
N LEU A 335 19.83 -20.58 9.25
CA LEU A 335 18.71 -20.80 10.16
C LEU A 335 17.36 -20.55 9.47
N ILE A 336 17.24 -19.50 8.66
CA ILE A 336 16.01 -19.21 7.89
C ILE A 336 15.78 -20.32 6.85
N ARG A 337 16.84 -20.78 6.17
CA ARG A 337 16.78 -21.85 5.15
C ARG A 337 16.40 -23.20 5.76
N ASP A 338 16.97 -23.58 6.87
CA ASP A 338 16.70 -24.84 7.58
C ASP A 338 15.24 -24.94 8.07
N ASN A 339 14.62 -23.80 8.26
CA ASN A 339 13.19 -23.74 8.64
C ASN A 339 12.23 -23.64 7.44
N GLY A 340 12.75 -23.66 6.20
CA GLY A 340 11.93 -23.61 4.98
C GLY A 340 11.39 -22.22 4.63
N ASP A 341 11.85 -21.16 5.32
CA ASP A 341 11.36 -19.81 5.16
C ASP A 341 12.26 -18.98 4.18
N TYR A 342 13.32 -19.58 3.63
CA TYR A 342 14.19 -18.95 2.65
C TYR A 342 13.75 -19.29 1.23
N ILE A 343 13.54 -18.25 0.42
CA ILE A 343 13.25 -18.36 -1.01
C ILE A 343 14.48 -17.84 -1.76
N GLU A 344 14.97 -18.57 -2.73
CA GLU A 344 16.07 -18.10 -3.59
C GLU A 344 15.60 -16.88 -4.43
N LYS A 345 16.54 -15.98 -4.76
CA LYS A 345 16.25 -14.76 -5.53
C LYS A 345 15.93 -15.06 -6.98
#